data_7b4dd9704c3f044fe4c7f4bea264e610
#
_entry.id   7b4dd9704c3f044fe4c7f4bea264e610
#
_cell.length_a   1.000
_cell.length_b   1.000
_cell.length_c   1.000
_cell.angle_alpha   90.00
_cell.angle_beta   90.00
_cell.angle_gamma   90.00
#
_symmetry.space_group_name_H-M   'P 1'
#
loop_
_entity.id
_entity.type
_entity.pdbx_description
1 polymer ?
#
loop_
_entity_poly.entity_id
_entity_poly.type
_entity_poly.pdbx_seq_one_letter_code
_entity_poly.pdbx_strand_id
1 'polypeptide(L)'
;MKKSGLLLIVCFVFAPFSVAQNNIVKSLERNVPGQGKVTIHQDARIAALIGMEAVPTVSTDEQRMIKSSGYRIQVYAGNNTRQAKNEAYAVAARIKEYFPDLTVYTSFNPPRWLCRAGDYRSIEEADAMMRRLRATGVFKEVSIVKEQINISL
;
A
#
# COMPACT_ATOMS: atom_id res chain seq x y z
N MET A 1 8.05 -73.90 15.12
CA MET A 1 6.93 -73.00 14.86
C MET A 1 7.54 -71.68 14.35
N LYS A 2 7.45 -71.46 13.06
CA LYS A 2 8.08 -70.34 12.30
C LYS A 2 7.11 -69.21 12.23
N LYS A 3 7.45 -68.02 12.81
CA LYS A 3 6.69 -66.80 12.63
C LYS A 3 7.35 -65.98 11.53
N SER A 4 6.78 -66.04 10.34
CA SER A 4 7.19 -65.21 9.21
C SER A 4 6.61 -63.81 9.44
N GLY A 5 7.49 -62.84 9.77
CA GLY A 5 7.15 -61.44 9.79
C GLY A 5 7.06 -60.89 8.36
N LEU A 6 5.85 -60.56 7.94
CA LEU A 6 5.59 -59.86 6.69
C LEU A 6 6.02 -58.42 6.82
N LEU A 7 7.17 -58.06 6.26
CA LEU A 7 7.70 -56.71 6.23
C LEU A 7 7.03 -55.97 5.05
N LEU A 8 6.01 -55.20 5.38
CA LEU A 8 5.25 -54.38 4.43
C LEU A 8 6.03 -53.10 4.17
N ILE A 9 6.86 -53.09 3.14
CA ILE A 9 7.58 -51.90 2.70
C ILE A 9 6.59 -50.99 1.99
N VAL A 10 6.11 -50.00 2.70
CA VAL A 10 5.34 -48.87 2.11
C VAL A 10 6.36 -47.95 1.43
N CYS A 11 6.56 -48.13 0.14
CA CYS A 11 7.24 -47.18 -0.72
C CYS A 11 6.34 -45.92 -0.85
N PHE A 12 6.57 -44.93 0.00
CA PHE A 12 5.99 -43.62 -0.19
C PHE A 12 6.69 -42.96 -1.37
N VAL A 13 6.07 -43.05 -2.55
CA VAL A 13 6.52 -42.34 -3.72
C VAL A 13 6.28 -40.87 -3.50
N PHE A 14 7.31 -40.14 -3.07
CA PHE A 14 7.36 -38.70 -3.10
C PHE A 14 7.40 -38.29 -4.58
N ALA A 15 6.25 -38.02 -5.17
CA ALA A 15 6.19 -37.29 -6.42
C ALA A 15 6.60 -35.85 -6.15
N PRO A 16 7.70 -35.33 -6.72
CA PRO A 16 7.97 -33.91 -6.65
C PRO A 16 6.86 -33.20 -7.44
N PHE A 17 6.07 -32.40 -6.74
CA PHE A 17 5.21 -31.43 -7.41
C PHE A 17 6.13 -30.44 -8.12
N SER A 18 6.49 -30.75 -9.35
CA SER A 18 7.10 -29.78 -10.25
C SER A 18 6.05 -28.73 -10.55
N VAL A 19 6.10 -27.62 -9.83
CA VAL A 19 5.40 -26.40 -10.24
C VAL A 19 6.08 -25.95 -11.53
N ALA A 20 5.54 -26.38 -12.65
CA ALA A 20 5.95 -25.90 -13.95
C ALA A 20 5.54 -24.43 -14.04
N GLN A 21 6.48 -23.53 -13.76
CA GLN A 21 6.33 -22.11 -14.10
C GLN A 21 6.26 -22.04 -15.63
N ASN A 22 5.04 -22.07 -16.14
CA ASN A 22 4.78 -21.94 -17.57
C ASN A 22 5.08 -20.50 -17.99
N ASN A 23 6.32 -20.27 -18.41
CA ASN A 23 6.66 -19.02 -19.07
C ASN A 23 5.89 -18.96 -20.39
N ILE A 24 4.88 -18.10 -20.44
CA ILE A 24 3.95 -17.95 -21.56
C ILE A 24 4.70 -17.64 -22.86
N VAL A 25 5.83 -16.95 -22.80
CA VAL A 25 6.68 -16.64 -23.95
C VAL A 25 7.23 -17.92 -24.56
N LYS A 26 7.79 -18.82 -23.75
CA LYS A 26 8.30 -20.12 -24.22
C LYS A 26 7.21 -21.02 -24.82
N SER A 27 5.98 -20.90 -24.30
CA SER A 27 4.85 -21.67 -24.86
C SER A 27 4.42 -21.16 -26.23
N LEU A 28 4.50 -19.85 -26.48
CA LEU A 28 4.17 -19.19 -27.73
C LEU A 28 5.27 -19.43 -28.81
N GLU A 29 6.55 -19.49 -28.41
CA GLU A 29 7.68 -19.75 -29.31
C GLU A 29 7.86 -21.23 -29.66
N ARG A 30 7.05 -22.11 -29.06
CA ARG A 30 7.15 -23.56 -29.38
C ARG A 30 6.87 -23.81 -30.85
N ASN A 31 7.84 -24.42 -31.53
CA ASN A 31 7.69 -24.77 -32.91
C ASN A 31 6.74 -25.99 -33.05
N VAL A 32 5.59 -25.79 -33.68
CA VAL A 32 4.62 -26.86 -33.98
C VAL A 32 4.65 -27.13 -35.47
N PRO A 33 4.93 -28.38 -35.93
CA PRO A 33 4.94 -28.73 -37.35
C PRO A 33 3.60 -28.34 -38.00
N GLY A 34 3.68 -27.62 -39.12
CA GLY A 34 2.49 -27.15 -39.85
C GLY A 34 1.90 -25.84 -39.41
N GLN A 35 2.43 -25.18 -38.37
CA GLN A 35 2.05 -23.84 -37.92
C GLN A 35 3.20 -22.86 -38.12
N GLY A 36 2.87 -21.57 -38.21
CA GLY A 36 3.86 -20.51 -38.35
C GLY A 36 4.77 -20.43 -37.11
N LYS A 37 6.03 -20.00 -37.30
CA LYS A 37 6.97 -19.72 -36.21
C LYS A 37 6.73 -18.33 -35.65
N VAL A 38 6.48 -18.25 -34.36
CA VAL A 38 6.41 -16.98 -33.61
C VAL A 38 7.77 -16.72 -32.98
N THR A 39 8.33 -15.53 -33.20
CA THR A 39 9.54 -15.07 -32.52
C THR A 39 9.24 -13.76 -31.81
N ILE A 40 9.48 -13.72 -30.51
CA ILE A 40 9.20 -12.56 -29.67
C ILE A 40 10.51 -11.81 -29.42
N HIS A 41 10.62 -10.60 -29.96
CA HIS A 41 11.78 -9.73 -29.72
C HIS A 41 11.46 -8.79 -28.56
N GLN A 42 12.06 -9.04 -27.40
CA GLN A 42 11.90 -8.22 -26.22
C GLN A 42 13.24 -8.04 -25.48
N ASP A 43 13.36 -6.98 -24.70
CA ASP A 43 14.52 -6.75 -23.85
C ASP A 43 14.68 -7.91 -22.84
N ALA A 44 15.91 -8.38 -22.64
CA ALA A 44 16.21 -9.48 -21.73
C ALA A 44 15.75 -9.21 -20.28
N ARG A 45 15.74 -7.93 -19.87
CA ARG A 45 15.25 -7.53 -18.54
C ARG A 45 13.75 -7.75 -18.40
N ILE A 46 12.99 -7.48 -19.47
CA ILE A 46 11.53 -7.70 -19.50
C ILE A 46 11.25 -9.21 -19.58
N ALA A 47 12.02 -9.95 -20.40
CA ALA A 47 11.89 -11.39 -20.50
C ALA A 47 12.09 -12.10 -19.15
N ALA A 48 12.98 -11.61 -18.32
CA ALA A 48 13.25 -12.15 -17.00
C ALA A 48 12.09 -11.93 -16.00
N LEU A 49 11.25 -10.91 -16.23
CA LEU A 49 10.10 -10.60 -15.35
C LEU A 49 8.84 -11.38 -15.72
N ILE A 50 8.78 -11.93 -16.95
CA ILE A 50 7.61 -12.69 -17.43
C ILE A 50 7.61 -14.08 -16.79
N GLY A 51 6.55 -14.42 -16.08
CA GLY A 51 6.40 -15.68 -15.37
C GLY A 51 7.05 -15.72 -14.00
N MET A 52 7.68 -14.65 -13.56
CA MET A 52 7.92 -14.47 -12.14
C MET A 52 6.59 -14.12 -11.50
N GLU A 53 6.11 -14.98 -10.61
CA GLU A 53 5.09 -14.60 -9.67
C GLU A 53 5.64 -13.37 -8.94
N ALA A 54 4.91 -12.26 -8.98
CA ALA A 54 5.31 -11.08 -8.20
C ALA A 54 5.39 -11.56 -6.75
N VAL A 55 6.59 -11.94 -6.33
CA VAL A 55 6.85 -12.15 -4.92
C VAL A 55 6.49 -10.82 -4.30
N PRO A 56 5.40 -10.71 -3.51
CA PRO A 56 5.19 -9.51 -2.77
C PRO A 56 6.48 -9.35 -1.98
N THR A 57 7.29 -8.36 -2.32
CA THR A 57 8.34 -7.90 -1.42
C THR A 57 7.57 -7.53 -0.16
N VAL A 58 7.56 -8.48 0.75
CA VAL A 58 7.13 -8.24 2.13
C VAL A 58 8.25 -7.36 2.69
N SER A 59 8.19 -6.07 2.36
CA SER A 59 8.74 -5.06 3.22
C SER A 59 7.92 -5.21 4.49
N THR A 60 8.54 -5.88 5.43
CA THR A 60 8.14 -6.00 6.83
C THR A 60 7.60 -4.62 7.24
N ASP A 61 6.31 -4.56 7.65
CA ASP A 61 5.61 -3.39 8.22
C ASP A 61 5.11 -2.27 7.30
N GLU A 62 5.14 -2.36 5.98
CA GLU A 62 4.24 -1.50 5.20
C GLU A 62 2.84 -2.14 5.17
N GLN A 63 2.02 -1.74 6.12
CA GLN A 63 0.57 -1.92 6.06
C GLN A 63 0.14 -1.57 4.64
N ARG A 64 -0.48 -2.52 3.94
CA ARG A 64 -0.99 -2.29 2.58
C ARG A 64 -1.96 -1.12 2.61
N MET A 65 -1.47 0.07 2.24
CA MET A 65 -2.28 1.27 2.20
C MET A 65 -2.94 1.38 0.82
N ILE A 66 -4.25 1.46 0.83
CA ILE A 66 -5.03 1.75 -0.37
C ILE A 66 -5.39 3.23 -0.36
N LYS A 67 -5.20 3.89 -1.51
CA LYS A 67 -5.69 5.25 -1.72
C LYS A 67 -7.16 5.22 -2.13
N SER A 68 -7.99 5.92 -1.39
CA SER A 68 -9.42 6.05 -1.66
C SER A 68 -9.87 7.51 -1.54
N SER A 69 -11.01 7.85 -2.11
CA SER A 69 -11.63 9.15 -1.86
C SER A 69 -12.20 9.18 -0.44
N GLY A 70 -11.92 10.25 0.29
CA GLY A 70 -12.39 10.42 1.66
C GLY A 70 -12.25 11.86 2.14
N TYR A 71 -12.10 12.02 3.44
CA TYR A 71 -12.09 13.32 4.09
C TYR A 71 -10.89 13.45 5.04
N ARG A 72 -10.31 14.66 5.08
CA ARG A 72 -9.31 15.07 6.06
C ARG A 72 -9.72 16.36 6.72
N ILE A 73 -9.18 16.63 7.90
CA ILE A 73 -9.39 17.89 8.59
C ILE A 73 -8.21 18.80 8.31
N GLN A 74 -8.45 19.90 7.61
CA GLN A 74 -7.45 20.95 7.41
C GLN A 74 -7.41 21.82 8.64
N VAL A 75 -6.24 21.89 9.28
CA VAL A 75 -6.02 22.62 10.54
C VAL A 75 -5.19 23.89 10.31
N TYR A 76 -4.44 23.93 9.20
CA TYR A 76 -3.66 25.09 8.82
C TYR A 76 -3.55 25.23 7.31
N ALA A 77 -3.59 26.46 6.82
CA ALA A 77 -3.30 26.82 5.43
C ALA A 77 -2.61 28.20 5.40
N GLY A 78 -1.33 28.20 5.10
CA GLY A 78 -0.50 29.40 4.99
C GLY A 78 0.00 29.67 3.58
N ASN A 79 0.59 30.85 3.36
CA ASN A 79 1.13 31.25 2.07
C ASN A 79 2.45 30.53 1.73
N ASN A 80 3.03 30.81 0.55
CA ASN A 80 4.31 30.28 0.15
C ASN A 80 5.49 31.07 0.80
N THR A 81 5.61 30.98 2.10
CA THR A 81 6.68 31.58 2.87
C THR A 81 7.37 30.55 3.75
N ARG A 82 8.62 30.83 4.12
CA ARG A 82 9.37 29.98 5.07
C ARG A 82 8.68 29.96 6.44
N GLN A 83 8.08 31.10 6.84
CA GLN A 83 7.32 31.21 8.07
C GLN A 83 6.12 30.28 8.05
N ALA A 84 5.28 30.33 7.01
CA ALA A 84 4.11 29.48 6.87
C ALA A 84 4.47 27.99 6.87
N LYS A 85 5.62 27.61 6.27
CA LYS A 85 6.16 26.26 6.39
C LYS A 85 6.40 25.88 7.86
N ASN A 86 7.14 26.71 8.60
CA ASN A 86 7.47 26.43 9.99
C ASN A 86 6.20 26.36 10.86
N GLU A 87 5.23 27.24 10.61
CA GLU A 87 3.92 27.24 11.29
C GLU A 87 3.14 25.94 11.01
N ALA A 88 3.14 25.46 9.77
CA ALA A 88 2.49 24.19 9.40
C ALA A 88 3.06 23.01 10.20
N TYR A 89 4.40 22.95 10.33
CA TYR A 89 5.06 21.90 11.11
C TYR A 89 4.82 22.08 12.62
N ALA A 90 4.80 23.32 13.13
CA ALA A 90 4.50 23.59 14.53
C ALA A 90 3.06 23.17 14.89
N VAL A 91 2.09 23.44 13.99
CA VAL A 91 0.71 22.99 14.15
C VAL A 91 0.64 21.46 14.14
N ALA A 92 1.36 20.81 13.24
CA ALA A 92 1.42 19.33 13.19
C ALA A 92 1.97 18.72 14.48
N ALA A 93 3.06 19.27 15.03
CA ALA A 93 3.61 18.86 16.32
C ALA A 93 2.60 19.01 17.45
N ARG A 94 1.93 20.16 17.50
CA ARG A 94 0.90 20.44 18.52
C ARG A 94 -0.31 19.51 18.41
N ILE A 95 -0.73 19.12 17.19
CA ILE A 95 -1.78 18.10 17.02
C ILE A 95 -1.33 16.77 17.64
N LYS A 96 -0.07 16.38 17.41
CA LYS A 96 0.49 15.13 17.95
C LYS A 96 0.62 15.12 19.48
N GLU A 97 0.78 16.27 20.11
CA GLU A 97 0.77 16.41 21.58
C GLU A 97 -0.60 16.10 22.17
N TYR A 98 -1.68 16.59 21.52
CA TYR A 98 -3.06 16.37 22.00
C TYR A 98 -3.66 15.04 21.53
N PHE A 99 -3.22 14.55 20.36
CA PHE A 99 -3.74 13.36 19.68
C PHE A 99 -2.60 12.54 19.07
N PRO A 100 -1.86 11.77 19.88
CA PRO A 100 -0.67 11.02 19.42
C PRO A 100 -0.97 10.04 18.29
N ASP A 101 -2.14 9.39 18.32
CA ASP A 101 -2.57 8.38 17.35
C ASP A 101 -3.08 8.98 16.04
N LEU A 102 -3.34 10.29 16.00
CA LEU A 102 -3.89 10.94 14.82
C LEU A 102 -2.80 11.12 13.76
N THR A 103 -3.02 10.60 12.56
CA THR A 103 -2.12 10.81 11.43
C THR A 103 -2.16 12.28 11.00
N VAL A 104 -0.99 12.89 10.83
CA VAL A 104 -0.88 14.32 10.45
C VAL A 104 0.01 14.46 9.22
N TYR A 105 -0.46 15.21 8.25
CA TYR A 105 0.19 15.46 6.98
C TYR A 105 0.51 16.94 6.82
N THR A 106 1.78 17.26 6.63
CA THR A 106 2.24 18.60 6.29
C THR A 106 2.76 18.58 4.87
N SER A 107 2.17 19.37 3.99
CA SER A 107 2.52 19.38 2.56
C SER A 107 2.44 20.78 1.97
N PHE A 108 3.24 21.00 0.93
CA PHE A 108 3.11 22.19 0.08
C PHE A 108 2.26 21.85 -1.12
N ASN A 109 1.11 22.48 -1.19
CA ASN A 109 0.23 22.44 -2.37
C ASN A 109 0.13 23.87 -2.92
N PRO A 110 0.86 24.16 -4.00
CA PRO A 110 1.00 25.53 -4.50
C PRO A 110 -0.34 26.25 -4.61
N PRO A 111 -0.43 27.48 -4.13
CA PRO A 111 0.63 28.30 -3.53
C PRO A 111 0.69 28.23 -1.99
N ARG A 112 0.22 27.17 -1.34
CA ARG A 112 0.01 27.14 0.11
C ARG A 112 0.72 25.98 0.81
N TRP A 113 1.22 26.27 2.04
CA TRP A 113 1.56 25.25 3.02
C TRP A 113 0.30 24.82 3.76
N LEU A 114 0.09 23.51 3.86
CA LEU A 114 -1.09 22.91 4.46
C LEU A 114 -0.69 21.97 5.60
N CYS A 115 -1.48 21.95 6.68
CA CYS A 115 -1.46 20.88 7.66
C CYS A 115 -2.85 20.24 7.73
N ARG A 116 -2.91 18.94 7.49
CA ARG A 116 -4.14 18.14 7.48
C ARG A 116 -4.01 16.96 8.42
N ALA A 117 -5.12 16.59 9.05
CA ALA A 117 -5.14 15.55 10.07
C ALA A 117 -6.24 14.52 9.78
N GLY A 118 -5.89 13.24 10.02
CA GLY A 118 -6.76 12.08 9.91
C GLY A 118 -7.04 11.65 8.46
N ASP A 119 -7.50 10.42 8.34
CA ASP A 119 -7.99 9.80 7.10
C ASP A 119 -9.36 9.22 7.41
N TYR A 120 -10.44 9.88 6.97
CA TYR A 120 -11.82 9.52 7.30
C TYR A 120 -12.56 9.09 6.05
N ARG A 121 -13.30 7.98 6.16
CA ARG A 121 -14.10 7.45 5.05
C ARG A 121 -15.40 8.22 4.90
N SER A 122 -15.94 8.75 5.99
CA SER A 122 -17.18 9.50 6.01
C SER A 122 -16.99 10.94 6.52
N ILE A 123 -17.93 11.82 6.16
CA ILE A 123 -17.91 13.20 6.63
C ILE A 123 -18.29 13.29 8.12
N GLU A 124 -19.10 12.35 8.59
CA GLU A 124 -19.55 12.26 9.99
C GLU A 124 -18.37 11.94 10.92
N GLU A 125 -17.48 11.00 10.51
CA GLU A 125 -16.25 10.68 11.24
C GLU A 125 -15.31 11.89 11.31
N ALA A 126 -15.14 12.58 10.17
CA ALA A 126 -14.33 13.79 10.10
C ALA A 126 -14.91 14.92 10.99
N ASP A 127 -16.25 15.10 11.00
CA ASP A 127 -16.92 16.10 11.82
C ASP A 127 -16.78 15.79 13.32
N ALA A 128 -16.93 14.54 13.72
CA ALA A 128 -16.72 14.13 15.10
C ALA A 128 -15.32 14.49 15.61
N MET A 129 -14.28 14.22 14.79
CA MET A 129 -12.92 14.57 15.16
C MET A 129 -12.65 16.07 15.06
N MET A 130 -13.23 16.77 14.11
CA MET A 130 -13.14 18.23 14.01
C MET A 130 -13.69 18.91 15.27
N ARG A 131 -14.81 18.44 15.82
CA ARG A 131 -15.34 18.93 17.09
C ARG A 131 -14.39 18.70 18.26
N ARG A 132 -13.73 17.54 18.30
CA ARG A 132 -12.72 17.24 19.33
C ARG A 132 -11.52 18.19 19.23
N LEU A 133 -11.03 18.47 18.00
CA LEU A 133 -9.96 19.45 17.78
C LEU A 133 -10.37 20.85 18.26
N ARG A 134 -11.57 21.30 17.91
CA ARG A 134 -12.10 22.60 18.36
C ARG A 134 -12.27 22.68 19.87
N ALA A 135 -12.70 21.60 20.51
CA ALA A 135 -12.92 21.54 21.96
C ALA A 135 -11.62 21.77 22.76
N THR A 136 -10.44 21.54 22.17
CA THR A 136 -9.16 21.86 22.80
C THR A 136 -8.95 23.39 23.01
N GLY A 137 -9.69 24.22 22.26
CA GLY A 137 -9.50 25.68 22.24
C GLY A 137 -8.24 26.16 21.51
N VAL A 138 -7.35 25.23 21.16
CA VAL A 138 -6.05 25.50 20.46
C VAL A 138 -6.23 25.67 18.97
N PHE A 139 -7.08 24.80 18.36
CA PHE A 139 -7.31 24.78 16.92
C PHE A 139 -8.65 25.45 16.59
N LYS A 140 -8.60 26.74 16.19
CA LYS A 140 -9.81 27.53 15.92
C LYS A 140 -10.30 27.44 14.49
N GLU A 141 -9.36 27.45 13.54
CA GLU A 141 -9.65 27.44 12.10
C GLU A 141 -9.49 26.05 11.51
N VAL A 142 -10.47 25.20 11.77
CA VAL A 142 -10.49 23.82 11.23
C VAL A 142 -11.65 23.64 10.29
N SER A 143 -11.38 22.97 9.16
CA SER A 143 -12.36 22.67 8.12
C SER A 143 -12.19 21.25 7.58
N ILE A 144 -13.29 20.66 7.10
CA ILE A 144 -13.24 19.35 6.45
C ILE A 144 -12.99 19.55 4.96
N VAL A 145 -12.05 18.80 4.41
CA VAL A 145 -11.71 18.80 2.98
C VAL A 145 -11.84 17.39 2.41
N LYS A 146 -12.38 17.28 1.20
CA LYS A 146 -12.45 16.03 0.47
C LYS A 146 -11.19 15.85 -0.35
N GLU A 147 -10.50 14.72 -0.17
CA GLU A 147 -9.30 14.39 -0.91
C GLU A 147 -8.99 12.88 -0.92
N GLN A 148 -7.88 12.49 -1.51
CA GLN A 148 -7.39 11.12 -1.40
C GLN A 148 -6.85 10.85 0.01
N ILE A 149 -7.37 9.79 0.63
CA ILE A 149 -6.96 9.30 1.94
C ILE A 149 -6.22 7.97 1.82
N ASN A 150 -5.44 7.65 2.86
CA ASN A 150 -4.76 6.38 2.99
C ASN A 150 -5.57 5.47 3.93
N ILE A 151 -5.96 4.29 3.44
CA ILE A 151 -6.69 3.31 4.22
C ILE A 151 -5.77 2.12 4.44
N SER A 152 -5.51 1.76 5.71
CA SER A 152 -4.88 0.49 6.05
C SER A 152 -5.88 -0.66 5.87
N LEU A 153 -5.42 -1.78 5.29
CA LEU A 153 -6.17 -3.03 5.17
C LEU A 153 -5.96 -3.91 6.39
#